data_b2e406278e5cd8e7aae6f69aff93f557
#
_entry.id   b2e406278e5cd8e7aae6f69aff93f557
#
_cell.length_a   1.000
_cell.length_b   1.000
_cell.length_c   1.000
_cell.angle_alpha   90.00
_cell.angle_beta   90.00
_cell.angle_gamma   90.00
#
_symmetry.space_group_name_H-M   'P 1'
#
loop_
_entity.id
_entity.type
_entity.pdbx_description
1 polymer ?
#
loop_
_entity_poly.entity_id
_entity_poly.type
_entity_poly.pdbx_seq_one_letter_code
_entity_poly.pdbx_strand_id
1 'polypeptide(L)'
;KSNDIKFSKKEINKISKNLDKRLKKSIDLAYNRIKEFHSKQKFLSFNYKDKYKNEMSYRYSAIDRVGVYVPGGTASYPSTVLMNCVPAIVAGVKNIYLTTPSLGTPVNPAIIYAAKKCGVKEIYKIGGAQSIAAMSYGTKTFKKVDKIVGPGNAFVALAKKEVFGEVGIDMVAGPSEVTIVADKYSNPEWIASDLIAQAEHDILAQSILISNSKDLIKSVNLNLKNQLANLPKKSIAIRSIKNYGLAIYAGNIKKIIEIINTIAPEHLEINLKNNNEIIRKIRNAGSIFLGKFSPEAMGDYIAGPNHVLPTSGSAKFSSGLSTYDFLKRHSLIKITKSGIERLGPSVINLAQHENLEGHANSIKIRLKKG
;
A
#
# COMPACT_ATOMS: atom_id res chain seq x y z
N LYS A 1 -12.70 -4.05 31.31
CA LYS A 1 -11.40 -4.35 31.97
C LYS A 1 -10.32 -4.47 30.89
N SER A 2 -9.10 -3.97 31.12
CA SER A 2 -8.04 -3.88 30.09
C SER A 2 -7.60 -5.22 29.50
N ASN A 3 -7.86 -6.34 30.15
CA ASN A 3 -7.51 -7.68 29.68
C ASN A 3 -8.39 -8.20 28.54
N ASP A 4 -9.55 -7.60 28.28
CA ASP A 4 -10.49 -8.05 27.26
C ASP A 4 -10.19 -7.50 25.86
N ILE A 5 -9.24 -6.54 25.76
CA ILE A 5 -8.90 -5.87 24.50
C ILE A 5 -7.96 -6.70 23.63
N LYS A 6 -7.23 -7.66 24.20
CA LYS A 6 -6.23 -8.47 23.51
C LYS A 6 -6.66 -9.93 23.38
N PHE A 7 -6.48 -10.52 22.21
CA PHE A 7 -6.66 -11.96 22.05
C PHE A 7 -5.56 -12.73 22.78
N SER A 8 -5.96 -13.70 23.61
CA SER A 8 -5.03 -14.68 24.18
C SER A 8 -4.55 -15.68 23.12
N LYS A 9 -3.38 -16.28 23.33
CA LYS A 9 -2.86 -17.36 22.45
C LYS A 9 -3.85 -18.53 22.35
N LYS A 10 -4.58 -18.85 23.45
CA LYS A 10 -5.59 -19.91 23.49
C LYS A 10 -6.77 -19.59 22.58
N GLU A 11 -7.28 -18.34 22.61
CA GLU A 11 -8.35 -17.87 21.72
C GLU A 11 -7.93 -17.93 20.26
N ILE A 12 -6.75 -17.38 19.92
CA ILE A 12 -6.19 -17.39 18.56
C ILE A 12 -6.11 -18.83 18.01
N ASN A 13 -5.60 -19.77 18.83
CA ASN A 13 -5.47 -21.15 18.41
C ASN A 13 -6.83 -21.81 18.21
N LYS A 14 -7.80 -21.61 19.13
CA LYS A 14 -9.16 -22.14 19.02
C LYS A 14 -9.87 -21.63 17.77
N ILE A 15 -9.86 -20.33 17.55
CA ILE A 15 -10.48 -19.68 16.38
C ILE A 15 -9.86 -20.18 15.08
N SER A 16 -8.52 -20.19 15.00
CA SER A 16 -7.78 -20.64 13.81
C SER A 16 -8.04 -22.12 13.47
N LYS A 17 -8.22 -22.97 14.48
CA LYS A 17 -8.50 -24.40 14.28
C LYS A 17 -9.86 -24.62 13.61
N ASN A 18 -10.85 -23.81 13.93
CA ASN A 18 -12.24 -23.98 13.49
C ASN A 18 -12.54 -23.32 12.12
N LEU A 19 -11.57 -22.63 11.49
CA LEU A 19 -11.76 -22.04 10.17
C LEU A 19 -11.94 -23.13 9.11
N ASP A 20 -12.82 -22.89 8.14
CA ASP A 20 -13.05 -23.76 7.00
C ASP A 20 -11.75 -24.16 6.28
N LYS A 21 -11.64 -25.43 5.88
CA LYS A 21 -10.42 -25.97 5.25
C LYS A 21 -10.14 -25.38 3.87
N ARG A 22 -11.18 -25.04 3.08
CA ARG A 22 -11.01 -24.44 1.74
C ARG A 22 -10.49 -23.03 1.88
N LEU A 23 -11.07 -22.25 2.82
CA LEU A 23 -10.63 -20.89 3.11
C LEU A 23 -9.19 -20.85 3.64
N LYS A 24 -8.80 -21.79 4.51
CA LYS A 24 -7.39 -21.93 4.95
C LYS A 24 -6.44 -22.11 3.75
N LYS A 25 -6.78 -23.04 2.84
CA LYS A 25 -5.97 -23.27 1.64
C LYS A 25 -5.84 -22.01 0.78
N SER A 26 -6.93 -21.26 0.60
CA SER A 26 -6.91 -19.99 -0.16
C SER A 26 -6.03 -18.93 0.51
N ILE A 27 -6.13 -18.74 1.82
CA ILE A 27 -5.27 -17.83 2.59
C ILE A 27 -3.80 -18.27 2.51
N ASP A 28 -3.52 -19.56 2.62
CA ASP A 28 -2.16 -20.10 2.53
C ASP A 28 -1.57 -19.90 1.13
N LEU A 29 -2.35 -20.09 0.08
CA LEU A 29 -1.94 -19.84 -1.29
C LEU A 29 -1.64 -18.34 -1.50
N ALA A 30 -2.55 -17.45 -1.07
CA ALA A 30 -2.35 -16.00 -1.15
C ALA A 30 -1.07 -15.58 -0.40
N TYR A 31 -0.89 -16.04 0.84
CA TYR A 31 0.32 -15.77 1.63
C TYR A 31 1.59 -16.15 0.87
N ASN A 32 1.64 -17.35 0.30
CA ASN A 32 2.81 -17.85 -0.41
C ASN A 32 3.12 -17.02 -1.66
N ARG A 33 2.10 -16.69 -2.47
CA ARG A 33 2.25 -15.88 -3.69
C ARG A 33 2.69 -14.44 -3.39
N ILE A 34 2.08 -13.80 -2.38
CA ILE A 34 2.47 -12.46 -1.94
C ILE A 34 3.91 -12.48 -1.41
N LYS A 35 4.26 -13.49 -0.61
CA LYS A 35 5.63 -13.65 -0.08
C LYS A 35 6.64 -13.86 -1.19
N GLU A 36 6.33 -14.71 -2.16
CA GLU A 36 7.19 -14.97 -3.31
C GLU A 36 7.44 -13.68 -4.10
N PHE A 37 6.39 -12.93 -4.44
CA PHE A 37 6.50 -11.67 -5.16
C PHE A 37 7.39 -10.67 -4.41
N HIS A 38 7.08 -10.39 -3.15
CA HIS A 38 7.82 -9.43 -2.34
C HIS A 38 9.28 -9.87 -2.10
N SER A 39 9.57 -11.18 -2.06
CA SER A 39 10.95 -11.69 -1.92
C SER A 39 11.83 -11.39 -3.13
N LYS A 40 11.25 -11.06 -4.29
CA LYS A 40 12.00 -10.64 -5.50
C LYS A 40 12.39 -9.16 -5.47
N GLN A 41 11.85 -8.38 -4.55
CA GLN A 41 12.20 -6.97 -4.39
C GLN A 41 13.60 -6.87 -3.76
N LYS A 42 14.59 -6.56 -4.59
CA LYS A 42 16.00 -6.47 -4.16
C LYS A 42 16.38 -5.04 -3.85
N PHE A 43 17.04 -4.84 -2.72
CA PHE A 43 17.63 -3.56 -2.34
C PHE A 43 19.06 -3.53 -2.87
N LEU A 44 19.34 -2.57 -3.74
CA LEU A 44 20.69 -2.38 -4.23
C LEU A 44 21.44 -1.53 -3.20
N SER A 45 22.28 -2.16 -2.38
CA SER A 45 23.34 -1.46 -1.68
C SER A 45 24.45 -1.16 -2.69
N PHE A 46 25.04 0.02 -2.60
CA PHE A 46 26.25 0.31 -3.35
C PHE A 46 27.34 0.74 -2.40
N ASN A 47 28.57 0.53 -2.81
CA ASN A 47 29.75 1.06 -2.19
C ASN A 47 30.55 1.80 -3.27
N TYR A 48 30.75 3.10 -3.07
CA TYR A 48 31.45 3.98 -3.97
C TYR A 48 32.72 4.49 -3.31
N LYS A 49 33.84 4.36 -3.99
CA LYS A 49 35.12 5.00 -3.61
C LYS A 49 35.44 6.12 -4.60
N ASP A 50 35.65 7.32 -4.06
CA ASP A 50 36.08 8.45 -4.88
C ASP A 50 37.59 8.41 -5.17
N LYS A 51 38.07 9.37 -5.95
CA LYS A 51 39.50 9.49 -6.29
C LYS A 51 40.43 9.73 -5.11
N TYR A 52 39.90 10.14 -3.97
CA TYR A 52 40.65 10.32 -2.70
C TYR A 52 40.53 9.12 -1.77
N LYS A 53 39.96 8.02 -2.27
CA LYS A 53 39.70 6.77 -1.54
C LYS A 53 38.69 6.92 -0.38
N ASN A 54 37.89 7.98 -0.38
CA ASN A 54 36.75 8.08 0.52
C ASN A 54 35.70 7.03 0.14
N GLU A 55 35.07 6.43 1.15
CA GLU A 55 34.06 5.38 0.93
C GLU A 55 32.69 5.92 1.30
N MET A 56 31.72 5.81 0.38
CA MET A 56 30.32 6.13 0.59
C MET A 56 29.46 4.91 0.25
N SER A 57 28.54 4.55 1.13
CA SER A 57 27.66 3.41 0.92
C SER A 57 26.29 3.60 1.58
N TYR A 58 25.34 2.74 1.22
CA TYR A 58 24.07 2.63 1.92
C TYR A 58 23.95 1.32 2.66
N ARG A 59 23.41 1.40 3.87
CA ARG A 59 22.97 0.26 4.67
C ARG A 59 21.47 0.33 4.89
N TYR A 60 20.79 -0.78 4.65
CA TYR A 60 19.37 -0.92 4.92
C TYR A 60 19.14 -1.69 6.23
N SER A 61 18.14 -1.29 7.00
CA SER A 61 17.68 -1.99 8.20
C SER A 61 16.16 -1.95 8.29
N ALA A 62 15.55 -3.04 8.72
CA ALA A 62 14.11 -3.08 8.95
C ALA A 62 13.67 -2.11 10.06
N ILE A 63 12.43 -1.66 9.99
CA ILE A 63 11.73 -1.00 11.09
C ILE A 63 11.54 -2.02 12.22
N ASP A 64 11.63 -1.59 13.48
CA ASP A 64 11.58 -2.53 14.60
C ASP A 64 10.17 -3.00 14.94
N ARG A 65 9.18 -2.08 14.87
CA ARG A 65 7.79 -2.32 15.28
C ARG A 65 6.82 -1.74 14.27
N VAL A 66 5.91 -2.56 13.80
CA VAL A 66 4.86 -2.15 12.85
C VAL A 66 3.48 -2.45 13.44
N GLY A 67 2.60 -1.46 13.39
CA GLY A 67 1.19 -1.59 13.67
C GLY A 67 0.39 -1.79 12.38
N VAL A 68 -0.43 -2.81 12.33
CA VAL A 68 -1.31 -3.09 11.20
C VAL A 68 -2.74 -2.82 11.62
N TYR A 69 -3.39 -1.88 10.94
CA TYR A 69 -4.82 -1.65 11.09
C TYR A 69 -5.58 -2.49 10.07
N VAL A 70 -6.51 -3.30 10.55
CA VAL A 70 -7.41 -4.09 9.69
C VAL A 70 -8.83 -3.63 9.94
N PRO A 71 -9.54 -3.11 8.95
CA PRO A 71 -10.91 -2.65 9.13
C PRO A 71 -11.84 -3.82 9.49
N GLY A 72 -12.87 -3.50 10.25
CA GLY A 72 -14.00 -4.36 10.53
C GLY A 72 -15.29 -3.73 10.00
N GLY A 73 -16.41 -4.39 10.14
CA GLY A 73 -17.72 -3.91 9.70
C GLY A 73 -18.42 -4.87 8.75
N THR A 74 -18.94 -4.37 7.64
CA THR A 74 -19.76 -5.17 6.70
C THR A 74 -18.96 -6.20 5.92
N ALA A 75 -17.65 -6.03 5.76
CA ALA A 75 -16.76 -6.98 5.10
C ALA A 75 -15.60 -7.38 6.02
N SER A 76 -15.06 -8.55 5.76
CA SER A 76 -13.90 -9.13 6.45
C SER A 76 -12.74 -9.20 5.48
N TYR A 77 -11.58 -8.68 5.88
CA TYR A 77 -10.43 -8.50 5.00
C TYR A 77 -9.19 -9.30 5.47
N PRO A 78 -9.20 -10.65 5.39
CA PRO A 78 -7.99 -11.43 5.63
C PRO A 78 -6.87 -11.09 4.63
N SER A 79 -7.22 -10.66 3.41
CA SER A 79 -6.29 -10.16 2.40
C SER A 79 -5.52 -8.94 2.92
N THR A 80 -6.18 -7.97 3.55
CA THR A 80 -5.52 -6.80 4.16
C THR A 80 -4.47 -7.20 5.20
N VAL A 81 -4.74 -8.27 5.99
CA VAL A 81 -3.71 -8.79 6.91
C VAL A 81 -2.49 -9.25 6.14
N LEU A 82 -2.68 -10.06 5.09
CA LEU A 82 -1.58 -10.59 4.29
C LEU A 82 -0.80 -9.47 3.59
N MET A 83 -1.51 -8.55 2.93
CA MET A 83 -0.92 -7.47 2.14
C MET A 83 -0.12 -6.47 2.99
N ASN A 84 -0.46 -6.30 4.26
CA ASN A 84 0.31 -5.45 5.17
C ASN A 84 1.42 -6.20 5.91
N CYS A 85 1.15 -7.43 6.36
CA CYS A 85 2.12 -8.18 7.17
C CYS A 85 3.23 -8.84 6.33
N VAL A 86 2.91 -9.39 5.15
CA VAL A 86 3.88 -10.17 4.38
C VAL A 86 5.07 -9.34 3.88
N PRO A 87 4.89 -8.14 3.28
CA PRO A 87 6.03 -7.31 2.90
C PRO A 87 6.85 -6.85 4.13
N ALA A 88 6.21 -6.60 5.29
CA ALA A 88 6.91 -6.30 6.52
C ALA A 88 7.80 -7.48 6.98
N ILE A 89 7.29 -8.72 6.91
CA ILE A 89 8.04 -9.93 7.24
C ILE A 89 9.23 -10.10 6.29
N VAL A 90 9.00 -9.94 4.98
CA VAL A 90 10.06 -10.07 3.95
C VAL A 90 11.14 -9.00 4.14
N ALA A 91 10.76 -7.79 4.55
CA ALA A 91 11.72 -6.72 4.90
C ALA A 91 12.52 -7.01 6.18
N GLY A 92 12.10 -7.98 7.01
CA GLY A 92 12.78 -8.37 8.24
C GLY A 92 12.22 -7.73 9.52
N VAL A 93 11.01 -7.16 9.48
CA VAL A 93 10.33 -6.64 10.67
C VAL A 93 10.05 -7.78 11.65
N LYS A 94 10.54 -7.64 12.88
CA LYS A 94 10.42 -8.69 13.91
C LYS A 94 9.15 -8.58 14.76
N ASN A 95 8.61 -7.38 14.90
CA ASN A 95 7.48 -7.10 15.80
C ASN A 95 6.33 -6.48 15.02
N ILE A 96 5.32 -7.28 14.71
CA ILE A 96 4.09 -6.84 14.04
C ILE A 96 2.94 -6.98 15.03
N TYR A 97 2.19 -5.90 15.20
CA TYR A 97 1.01 -5.79 16.05
C TYR A 97 -0.20 -5.49 15.18
N LEU A 98 -1.35 -6.08 15.49
CA LEU A 98 -2.55 -5.90 14.69
C LEU A 98 -3.70 -5.37 15.54
N THR A 99 -4.45 -4.40 15.01
CA THR A 99 -5.71 -3.92 15.58
C THR A 99 -6.85 -4.15 14.60
N THR A 100 -7.98 -4.61 15.11
CA THR A 100 -9.21 -4.77 14.31
C THR A 100 -10.43 -4.56 15.21
N PRO A 101 -11.46 -3.82 14.75
CA PRO A 101 -12.68 -3.61 15.53
C PRO A 101 -13.35 -4.93 15.90
N SER A 102 -13.80 -5.02 17.16
CA SER A 102 -14.49 -6.22 17.68
C SER A 102 -15.60 -5.84 18.68
N LEU A 103 -15.93 -4.56 18.80
CA LEU A 103 -16.96 -4.12 19.75
C LEU A 103 -18.34 -4.58 19.27
N GLY A 104 -18.95 -5.49 20.02
CA GLY A 104 -20.31 -6.01 19.78
C GLY A 104 -20.42 -7.13 18.74
N THR A 105 -19.37 -7.40 17.95
CA THR A 105 -19.36 -8.51 16.97
C THR A 105 -18.05 -9.31 17.07
N PRO A 106 -18.11 -10.65 16.94
CA PRO A 106 -16.90 -11.46 16.91
C PRO A 106 -16.00 -11.09 15.72
N VAL A 107 -14.69 -11.02 15.93
CA VAL A 107 -13.72 -10.86 14.84
C VAL A 107 -13.80 -12.07 13.93
N ASN A 108 -13.79 -11.83 12.61
CA ASN A 108 -13.84 -12.90 11.64
C ASN A 108 -12.65 -13.87 11.82
N PRO A 109 -12.91 -15.19 11.92
CA PRO A 109 -11.87 -16.20 12.09
C PRO A 109 -10.77 -16.17 11.03
N ALA A 110 -11.07 -15.74 9.81
CA ALA A 110 -10.10 -15.63 8.71
C ALA A 110 -9.03 -14.56 8.99
N ILE A 111 -9.40 -13.41 9.60
CA ILE A 111 -8.44 -12.37 10.03
C ILE A 111 -7.46 -12.97 11.07
N ILE A 112 -8.00 -13.69 12.06
CA ILE A 112 -7.18 -14.30 13.12
C ILE A 112 -6.24 -15.38 12.54
N TYR A 113 -6.74 -16.18 11.60
CA TYR A 113 -5.91 -17.19 10.93
C TYR A 113 -4.79 -16.55 10.09
N ALA A 114 -5.11 -15.53 9.30
CA ALA A 114 -4.11 -14.80 8.50
C ALA A 114 -3.06 -14.13 9.39
N ALA A 115 -3.47 -13.48 10.48
CA ALA A 115 -2.57 -12.86 11.45
C ALA A 115 -1.63 -13.89 12.11
N LYS A 116 -2.19 -15.06 12.52
CA LYS A 116 -1.40 -16.17 13.04
C LYS A 116 -0.40 -16.70 12.02
N LYS A 117 -0.81 -16.87 10.75
CA LYS A 117 0.05 -17.30 9.64
C LYS A 117 1.21 -16.33 9.42
N CYS A 118 0.96 -15.04 9.56
CA CYS A 118 1.96 -13.97 9.48
C CYS A 118 2.83 -13.84 10.75
N GLY A 119 2.61 -14.63 11.80
CA GLY A 119 3.38 -14.55 13.03
C GLY A 119 3.19 -13.23 13.80
N VAL A 120 2.02 -12.60 13.66
CA VAL A 120 1.67 -11.37 14.39
C VAL A 120 1.83 -11.60 15.90
N LYS A 121 2.53 -10.69 16.58
CA LYS A 121 2.87 -10.84 18.01
C LYS A 121 1.66 -10.71 18.92
N GLU A 122 0.83 -9.72 18.65
CA GLU A 122 -0.37 -9.41 19.45
C GLU A 122 -1.48 -8.90 18.53
N ILE A 123 -2.72 -9.33 18.82
CA ILE A 123 -3.92 -8.91 18.10
C ILE A 123 -4.84 -8.23 19.11
N TYR A 124 -5.23 -6.98 18.83
CA TYR A 124 -6.07 -6.16 19.69
C TYR A 124 -7.47 -6.01 19.09
N LYS A 125 -8.49 -6.16 19.97
CA LYS A 125 -9.92 -6.08 19.66
C LYS A 125 -10.42 -4.64 19.70
N ILE A 126 -9.75 -3.73 19.00
CA ILE A 126 -10.08 -2.31 18.97
C ILE A 126 -9.84 -1.73 17.59
N GLY A 127 -10.64 -0.79 17.16
CA GLY A 127 -10.53 -0.09 15.89
C GLY A 127 -10.72 1.42 16.04
N GLY A 128 -10.87 2.10 14.91
CA GLY A 128 -11.08 3.55 14.87
C GLY A 128 -9.85 4.39 15.21
N ALA A 129 -10.02 5.71 15.30
CA ALA A 129 -8.96 6.66 15.60
C ALA A 129 -8.22 6.36 16.93
N GLN A 130 -8.94 5.86 17.92
CA GLN A 130 -8.37 5.50 19.22
C GLN A 130 -7.34 4.36 19.14
N SER A 131 -7.48 3.43 18.21
CA SER A 131 -6.48 2.37 17.99
C SER A 131 -5.22 2.90 17.34
N ILE A 132 -5.36 3.88 16.44
CA ILE A 132 -4.24 4.58 15.81
C ILE A 132 -3.46 5.35 16.88
N ALA A 133 -4.14 6.15 17.70
CA ALA A 133 -3.52 6.88 18.82
C ALA A 133 -2.81 5.93 19.81
N ALA A 134 -3.47 4.81 20.19
CA ALA A 134 -2.89 3.83 21.10
C ALA A 134 -1.61 3.19 20.55
N MET A 135 -1.54 2.89 19.26
CA MET A 135 -0.33 2.38 18.61
C MET A 135 0.77 3.46 18.49
N SER A 136 0.39 4.71 18.24
CA SER A 136 1.34 5.82 18.02
C SER A 136 2.06 6.22 19.30
N TYR A 137 1.32 6.36 20.40
CA TYR A 137 1.89 6.84 21.65
C TYR A 137 2.26 5.73 22.63
N GLY A 138 1.68 4.54 22.43
CA GLY A 138 1.77 3.44 23.39
C GLY A 138 0.88 3.69 24.63
N THR A 139 0.54 2.61 25.31
CA THR A 139 -0.18 2.65 26.59
C THR A 139 0.31 1.51 27.48
N LYS A 140 -0.24 1.35 28.67
CA LYS A 140 0.04 0.16 29.51
C LYS A 140 -0.29 -1.15 28.79
N THR A 141 -1.24 -1.14 27.85
CA THR A 141 -1.72 -2.33 27.12
C THR A 141 -1.14 -2.43 25.72
N PHE A 142 -0.97 -1.31 25.03
CA PHE A 142 -0.49 -1.25 23.65
C PHE A 142 1.00 -0.94 23.60
N LYS A 143 1.73 -1.68 22.78
CA LYS A 143 3.11 -1.34 22.44
C LYS A 143 3.13 -0.20 21.43
N LYS A 144 3.92 0.85 21.71
CA LYS A 144 4.22 1.90 20.73
C LYS A 144 4.90 1.27 19.52
N VAL A 145 4.49 1.69 18.32
CA VAL A 145 5.05 1.24 17.05
C VAL A 145 5.81 2.38 16.36
N ASP A 146 6.63 2.02 15.38
CA ASP A 146 7.42 2.99 14.61
C ASP A 146 6.73 3.36 13.28
N LYS A 147 5.86 2.48 12.78
CA LYS A 147 5.05 2.71 11.58
C LYS A 147 3.68 2.03 11.70
N ILE A 148 2.63 2.72 11.22
CA ILE A 148 1.27 2.19 11.12
C ILE A 148 0.91 2.04 9.65
N VAL A 149 0.42 0.85 9.27
CA VAL A 149 -0.03 0.52 7.92
C VAL A 149 -1.43 -0.07 7.93
N GLY A 150 -2.08 -0.03 6.79
CA GLY A 150 -3.41 -0.60 6.57
C GLY A 150 -4.48 0.45 6.32
N PRO A 151 -5.50 0.11 5.49
CA PRO A 151 -6.60 0.99 5.13
C PRO A 151 -7.61 1.12 6.29
N GLY A 152 -8.39 2.19 6.27
CA GLY A 152 -9.47 2.41 7.21
C GLY A 152 -10.47 3.45 6.69
N ASN A 153 -11.53 3.68 7.43
CA ASN A 153 -12.49 4.74 7.10
C ASN A 153 -11.87 6.15 7.27
N ALA A 154 -12.63 7.19 6.92
CA ALA A 154 -12.18 8.58 7.01
C ALA A 154 -11.60 8.97 8.39
N PHE A 155 -12.18 8.46 9.49
CA PHE A 155 -11.68 8.72 10.84
C PHE A 155 -10.30 8.10 11.09
N VAL A 156 -10.07 6.90 10.56
CA VAL A 156 -8.77 6.22 10.65
C VAL A 156 -7.74 6.92 9.77
N ALA A 157 -8.12 7.31 8.56
CA ALA A 157 -7.26 8.05 7.64
C ALA A 157 -6.83 9.40 8.24
N LEU A 158 -7.76 10.16 8.82
CA LEU A 158 -7.47 11.41 9.52
C LEU A 158 -6.58 11.17 10.75
N ALA A 159 -6.87 10.16 11.56
CA ALA A 159 -6.03 9.84 12.72
C ALA A 159 -4.60 9.47 12.31
N LYS A 160 -4.41 8.73 11.22
CA LYS A 160 -3.08 8.43 10.67
C LYS A 160 -2.36 9.71 10.24
N LYS A 161 -3.07 10.64 9.59
CA LYS A 161 -2.51 11.94 9.20
C LYS A 161 -2.07 12.76 10.40
N GLU A 162 -2.86 12.81 11.48
CA GLU A 162 -2.56 13.57 12.70
C GLU A 162 -1.34 13.03 13.46
N VAL A 163 -1.11 11.72 13.44
CA VAL A 163 0.03 11.10 14.13
C VAL A 163 1.29 11.01 13.26
N PHE A 164 1.21 11.44 12.00
CA PHE A 164 2.38 11.44 11.13
C PHE A 164 3.45 12.41 11.66
N GLY A 165 4.66 11.90 11.83
CA GLY A 165 5.75 12.61 12.51
C GLY A 165 6.05 12.03 13.89
N GLU A 166 5.04 11.61 14.64
CA GLU A 166 5.22 10.80 15.85
C GLU A 166 5.50 9.33 15.50
N VAL A 167 4.81 8.83 14.47
CA VAL A 167 5.05 7.52 13.83
C VAL A 167 5.00 7.66 12.31
N GLY A 168 5.67 6.77 11.58
CA GLY A 168 5.49 6.67 10.15
C GLY A 168 4.12 6.09 9.80
N ILE A 169 3.61 6.45 8.63
CA ILE A 169 2.40 5.82 8.05
C ILE A 169 2.71 5.29 6.65
N ASP A 170 1.86 4.43 6.12
CA ASP A 170 1.90 4.02 4.70
C ASP A 170 1.41 5.16 3.80
N MET A 171 0.13 5.49 3.91
CA MET A 171 -0.52 6.55 3.14
C MET A 171 -1.79 7.05 3.85
N VAL A 172 -2.33 8.15 3.38
CA VAL A 172 -3.68 8.61 3.71
C VAL A 172 -4.61 8.12 2.60
N ALA A 173 -5.31 7.01 2.85
CA ALA A 173 -6.19 6.39 1.87
C ALA A 173 -7.51 7.16 1.74
N GLY A 174 -7.93 7.41 0.50
CA GLY A 174 -9.29 7.79 0.12
C GLY A 174 -10.17 6.57 -0.22
N PRO A 175 -11.34 6.80 -0.79
CA PRO A 175 -12.18 5.74 -1.37
C PRO A 175 -11.44 5.00 -2.48
N SER A 176 -11.72 3.70 -2.62
CA SER A 176 -11.10 2.87 -3.65
C SER A 176 -11.59 3.23 -5.06
N GLU A 177 -10.71 3.04 -6.06
CA GLU A 177 -10.92 3.50 -7.43
C GLU A 177 -10.46 2.45 -8.45
N VAL A 178 -11.27 2.21 -9.47
CA VAL A 178 -10.84 1.51 -10.68
C VAL A 178 -11.04 2.37 -11.92
N THR A 179 -10.04 2.39 -12.79
CA THR A 179 -10.16 2.93 -14.16
C THR A 179 -9.88 1.82 -15.16
N ILE A 180 -10.86 1.52 -15.99
CA ILE A 180 -10.77 0.48 -17.03
C ILE A 180 -10.65 1.16 -18.39
N VAL A 181 -9.60 0.81 -19.13
CA VAL A 181 -9.40 1.24 -20.53
C VAL A 181 -9.74 0.07 -21.44
N ALA A 182 -10.72 0.26 -22.31
CA ALA A 182 -11.24 -0.80 -23.16
C ALA A 182 -11.53 -0.32 -24.59
N ASP A 183 -11.38 -1.20 -25.58
CA ASP A 183 -11.71 -0.95 -26.98
C ASP A 183 -12.85 -1.85 -27.48
N LYS A 184 -13.24 -1.69 -28.74
CA LYS A 184 -14.32 -2.46 -29.37
C LYS A 184 -14.14 -3.98 -29.36
N TYR A 185 -12.94 -4.48 -29.05
CA TYR A 185 -12.63 -5.91 -28.97
C TYR A 185 -12.76 -6.47 -27.55
N SER A 186 -13.00 -5.60 -26.57
CA SER A 186 -13.19 -5.99 -25.17
C SER A 186 -14.57 -6.58 -24.95
N ASN A 187 -14.67 -7.52 -23.99
CA ASN A 187 -15.96 -8.11 -23.61
C ASN A 187 -16.72 -7.16 -22.67
N PRO A 188 -17.89 -6.61 -23.07
CA PRO A 188 -18.64 -5.65 -22.27
C PRO A 188 -19.20 -6.25 -20.98
N GLU A 189 -19.48 -7.56 -20.93
CA GLU A 189 -19.95 -8.25 -19.72
C GLU A 189 -18.85 -8.30 -18.66
N TRP A 190 -17.61 -8.60 -19.04
CA TRP A 190 -16.47 -8.64 -18.13
C TRP A 190 -16.13 -7.25 -17.60
N ILE A 191 -16.09 -6.24 -18.49
CA ILE A 191 -15.85 -4.85 -18.07
C ILE A 191 -16.91 -4.38 -17.06
N ALA A 192 -18.19 -4.72 -17.29
CA ALA A 192 -19.25 -4.39 -16.34
C ALA A 192 -19.06 -5.09 -14.98
N SER A 193 -18.61 -6.35 -14.99
CA SER A 193 -18.32 -7.11 -13.77
C SER A 193 -17.17 -6.46 -12.96
N ASP A 194 -16.10 -6.04 -13.63
CA ASP A 194 -14.94 -5.44 -12.97
C ASP A 194 -15.29 -4.05 -12.39
N LEU A 195 -16.09 -3.23 -13.11
CA LEU A 195 -16.62 -1.97 -12.56
C LEU A 195 -17.51 -2.18 -11.33
N ILE A 196 -18.30 -3.26 -11.29
CA ILE A 196 -19.15 -3.62 -10.15
C ILE A 196 -18.30 -4.13 -8.99
N ALA A 197 -17.25 -4.90 -9.25
CA ALA A 197 -16.34 -5.39 -8.21
C ALA A 197 -15.76 -4.25 -7.38
N GLN A 198 -15.37 -3.15 -8.03
CA GLN A 198 -14.95 -1.94 -7.31
C GLN A 198 -16.12 -1.23 -6.62
N ALA A 199 -17.25 -1.09 -7.28
CA ALA A 199 -18.40 -0.35 -6.77
C ALA A 199 -19.02 -0.96 -5.50
N GLU A 200 -18.88 -2.27 -5.27
CA GLU A 200 -19.44 -2.94 -4.09
C GLU A 200 -18.63 -2.73 -2.81
N HIS A 201 -17.39 -2.17 -2.90
CA HIS A 201 -16.54 -1.91 -1.74
C HIS A 201 -17.10 -0.83 -0.81
N ASP A 202 -17.51 0.31 -1.38
CA ASP A 202 -18.04 1.46 -0.64
C ASP A 202 -18.95 2.33 -1.49
N ILE A 203 -19.86 3.06 -0.86
CA ILE A 203 -20.75 4.02 -1.53
C ILE A 203 -20.00 5.20 -2.17
N LEU A 204 -18.76 5.44 -1.76
CA LEU A 204 -17.87 6.47 -2.30
C LEU A 204 -16.85 5.90 -3.30
N ALA A 205 -16.84 4.58 -3.54
CA ALA A 205 -15.94 3.97 -4.50
C ALA A 205 -16.19 4.53 -5.91
N GLN A 206 -15.12 4.68 -6.70
CA GLN A 206 -15.17 5.24 -8.04
C GLN A 206 -14.86 4.17 -9.10
N SER A 207 -15.74 4.06 -10.11
CA SER A 207 -15.60 3.14 -11.23
C SER A 207 -15.64 3.91 -12.54
N ILE A 208 -14.53 3.96 -13.27
CA ILE A 208 -14.38 4.73 -14.50
C ILE A 208 -14.09 3.81 -15.68
N LEU A 209 -14.87 3.97 -16.75
CA LEU A 209 -14.61 3.37 -18.07
C LEU A 209 -14.08 4.43 -19.04
N ILE A 210 -12.94 4.19 -19.67
CA ILE A 210 -12.42 5.00 -20.76
C ILE A 210 -12.39 4.15 -22.02
N SER A 211 -13.05 4.60 -23.08
CA SER A 211 -13.09 3.84 -24.33
C SER A 211 -13.05 4.73 -25.57
N ASN A 212 -12.48 4.20 -26.64
CA ASN A 212 -12.56 4.77 -27.98
C ASN A 212 -13.75 4.24 -28.81
N SER A 213 -14.63 3.45 -28.19
CA SER A 213 -15.84 2.87 -28.82
C SER A 213 -17.09 3.28 -28.06
N LYS A 214 -17.95 4.08 -28.71
CA LYS A 214 -19.26 4.46 -28.15
C LYS A 214 -20.17 3.25 -27.98
N ASP A 215 -20.10 2.27 -28.89
CA ASP A 215 -20.94 1.07 -28.85
C ASP A 215 -20.49 0.15 -27.69
N LEU A 216 -19.20 0.04 -27.39
CA LEU A 216 -18.76 -0.66 -26.20
C LEU A 216 -19.32 0.02 -24.92
N ILE A 217 -19.25 1.34 -24.82
CA ILE A 217 -19.81 2.08 -23.67
C ILE A 217 -21.28 1.78 -23.47
N LYS A 218 -22.10 1.78 -24.56
CA LYS A 218 -23.53 1.43 -24.52
C LYS A 218 -23.74 0.00 -24.03
N SER A 219 -22.95 -0.95 -24.57
CA SER A 219 -23.05 -2.36 -24.21
C SER A 219 -22.65 -2.61 -22.76
N VAL A 220 -21.58 -1.95 -22.25
CA VAL A 220 -21.17 -2.01 -20.84
C VAL A 220 -22.28 -1.45 -19.95
N ASN A 221 -22.88 -0.31 -20.27
CA ASN A 221 -23.97 0.26 -19.48
C ASN A 221 -25.20 -0.67 -19.40
N LEU A 222 -25.53 -1.41 -20.49
CA LEU A 222 -26.59 -2.41 -20.46
C LEU A 222 -26.25 -3.58 -19.53
N ASN A 223 -25.02 -4.11 -19.65
CA ASN A 223 -24.53 -5.19 -18.78
C ASN A 223 -24.46 -4.77 -17.30
N LEU A 224 -24.04 -3.55 -17.00
CA LEU A 224 -24.07 -2.99 -15.65
C LEU A 224 -25.47 -3.04 -15.04
N LYS A 225 -26.49 -2.59 -15.76
CA LYS A 225 -27.89 -2.64 -15.30
C LYS A 225 -28.32 -4.07 -14.97
N ASN A 226 -28.04 -5.00 -15.89
CA ASN A 226 -28.43 -6.40 -15.74
C ASN A 226 -27.72 -7.08 -14.55
N GLN A 227 -26.41 -6.88 -14.41
CA GLN A 227 -25.64 -7.50 -13.34
C GLN A 227 -25.97 -6.90 -11.97
N LEU A 228 -26.12 -5.58 -11.86
CA LEU A 228 -26.53 -4.91 -10.62
C LEU A 228 -27.90 -5.37 -10.11
N ALA A 229 -28.83 -5.70 -11.00
CA ALA A 229 -30.15 -6.23 -10.62
C ALA A 229 -30.05 -7.53 -9.82
N ASN A 230 -29.06 -8.36 -10.14
CA ASN A 230 -28.83 -9.70 -9.55
C ASN A 230 -27.83 -9.73 -8.38
N LEU A 231 -27.18 -8.61 -8.06
CA LEU A 231 -26.15 -8.55 -7.02
C LEU A 231 -26.77 -8.60 -5.61
N PRO A 232 -26.32 -9.47 -4.69
CA PRO A 232 -26.87 -9.57 -3.33
C PRO A 232 -26.80 -8.26 -2.54
N LYS A 233 -25.70 -7.52 -2.62
CA LYS A 233 -25.47 -6.22 -1.94
C LYS A 233 -25.61 -5.03 -2.89
N LYS A 234 -26.54 -5.08 -3.82
CA LYS A 234 -26.71 -4.09 -4.88
C LYS A 234 -26.87 -2.63 -4.44
N SER A 235 -27.37 -2.37 -3.24
CA SER A 235 -27.59 -1.01 -2.74
C SER A 235 -26.31 -0.18 -2.65
N ILE A 236 -25.19 -0.78 -2.26
CA ILE A 236 -23.88 -0.11 -2.18
C ILE A 236 -23.37 0.18 -3.60
N ALA A 237 -23.29 -0.84 -4.45
CA ALA A 237 -22.79 -0.73 -5.82
C ALA A 237 -23.63 0.24 -6.67
N ILE A 238 -24.96 0.19 -6.55
CA ILE A 238 -25.86 1.13 -7.26
C ILE A 238 -25.58 2.58 -6.85
N ARG A 239 -25.42 2.85 -5.54
CA ARG A 239 -25.12 4.22 -5.05
C ARG A 239 -23.75 4.69 -5.52
N SER A 240 -22.74 3.84 -5.45
CA SER A 240 -21.39 4.11 -5.95
C SER A 240 -21.42 4.44 -7.45
N ILE A 241 -21.96 3.55 -8.30
CA ILE A 241 -22.05 3.77 -9.75
C ILE A 241 -22.87 5.02 -10.09
N LYS A 242 -23.99 5.27 -9.38
CA LYS A 242 -24.84 6.44 -9.64
C LYS A 242 -24.12 7.76 -9.34
N ASN A 243 -23.33 7.81 -8.27
CA ASN A 243 -22.72 9.04 -7.79
C ASN A 243 -21.30 9.26 -8.32
N TYR A 244 -20.54 8.19 -8.54
CA TYR A 244 -19.12 8.22 -8.87
C TYR A 244 -18.73 7.36 -10.08
N GLY A 245 -19.67 6.67 -10.72
CA GLY A 245 -19.46 5.98 -11.97
C GLY A 245 -19.32 6.95 -13.13
N LEU A 246 -18.34 6.73 -14.02
CA LEU A 246 -18.07 7.59 -15.15
C LEU A 246 -17.72 6.76 -16.39
N ALA A 247 -18.30 7.11 -17.54
CA ALA A 247 -17.91 6.57 -18.84
C ALA A 247 -17.41 7.69 -19.74
N ILE A 248 -16.15 7.60 -20.18
CA ILE A 248 -15.46 8.62 -20.98
C ILE A 248 -15.21 8.08 -22.39
N TYR A 249 -15.75 8.74 -23.40
CA TYR A 249 -15.35 8.52 -24.78
C TYR A 249 -14.10 9.34 -25.12
N ALA A 250 -13.02 8.66 -25.51
CA ALA A 250 -11.77 9.30 -25.91
C ALA A 250 -11.33 8.75 -27.28
N GLY A 251 -11.46 9.57 -28.32
CA GLY A 251 -11.34 9.15 -29.73
C GLY A 251 -9.97 8.63 -30.16
N ASN A 252 -8.90 8.85 -29.37
CA ASN A 252 -7.56 8.39 -29.70
C ASN A 252 -6.74 8.03 -28.45
N ILE A 253 -5.68 7.27 -28.66
CA ILE A 253 -4.82 6.75 -27.59
C ILE A 253 -4.07 7.86 -26.82
N LYS A 254 -3.69 8.96 -27.47
CA LYS A 254 -3.03 10.09 -26.83
C LYS A 254 -3.92 10.70 -25.75
N LYS A 255 -5.20 10.91 -26.08
CA LYS A 255 -6.18 11.46 -25.15
C LYS A 255 -6.47 10.51 -23.99
N ILE A 256 -6.54 9.20 -24.27
CA ILE A 256 -6.67 8.16 -23.22
C ILE A 256 -5.51 8.27 -22.22
N ILE A 257 -4.27 8.36 -22.70
CA ILE A 257 -3.07 8.48 -21.85
C ILE A 257 -3.10 9.75 -21.01
N GLU A 258 -3.50 10.88 -21.59
CA GLU A 258 -3.65 12.16 -20.87
C GLU A 258 -4.65 12.03 -19.72
N ILE A 259 -5.80 11.43 -19.97
CA ILE A 259 -6.87 11.21 -18.98
C ILE A 259 -6.36 10.30 -17.86
N ILE A 260 -5.75 9.16 -18.18
CA ILE A 260 -5.18 8.23 -17.18
C ILE A 260 -4.17 8.94 -16.27
N ASN A 261 -3.18 9.63 -16.87
CA ASN A 261 -2.15 10.31 -16.09
C ASN A 261 -2.70 11.50 -15.27
N THR A 262 -3.84 12.08 -15.68
CA THR A 262 -4.54 13.14 -14.93
C THR A 262 -5.28 12.57 -13.74
N ILE A 263 -6.03 11.47 -13.93
CA ILE A 263 -6.76 10.75 -12.87
C ILE A 263 -5.76 10.17 -11.89
N ALA A 264 -4.68 9.54 -12.38
CA ALA A 264 -3.72 8.79 -11.58
C ALA A 264 -4.40 7.74 -10.69
N PRO A 265 -5.12 6.77 -11.30
CA PRO A 265 -6.02 5.87 -10.59
C PRO A 265 -5.27 4.90 -9.65
N GLU A 266 -5.96 4.43 -8.62
CA GLU A 266 -5.50 3.36 -7.76
C GLU A 266 -5.28 2.07 -8.55
N HIS A 267 -6.34 1.57 -9.20
CA HIS A 267 -6.30 0.42 -10.08
C HIS A 267 -6.54 0.85 -11.53
N LEU A 268 -5.66 0.42 -12.42
CA LEU A 268 -5.78 0.66 -13.85
C LEU A 268 -5.81 -0.65 -14.61
N GLU A 269 -6.95 -0.98 -15.21
CA GLU A 269 -7.06 -2.11 -16.14
C GLU A 269 -6.92 -1.65 -17.59
N ILE A 270 -6.11 -2.37 -18.37
CA ILE A 270 -5.90 -2.08 -19.79
C ILE A 270 -6.33 -3.28 -20.60
N ASN A 271 -7.53 -3.20 -21.14
CA ASN A 271 -8.19 -4.21 -21.98
C ASN A 271 -8.22 -3.79 -23.45
N LEU A 272 -7.08 -3.43 -24.01
CA LEU A 272 -6.91 -3.06 -25.42
C LEU A 272 -6.31 -4.23 -26.20
N LYS A 273 -6.66 -4.33 -27.48
CA LYS A 273 -6.05 -5.31 -28.40
C LYS A 273 -4.52 -5.18 -28.46
N ASN A 274 -3.99 -3.95 -28.39
CA ASN A 274 -2.56 -3.66 -28.36
C ASN A 274 -2.21 -2.73 -27.19
N ASN A 275 -1.48 -3.25 -26.22
CA ASN A 275 -1.14 -2.55 -24.99
C ASN A 275 0.27 -1.92 -24.96
N ASN A 276 1.15 -2.26 -25.91
CA ASN A 276 2.56 -1.92 -25.84
C ASN A 276 2.86 -0.41 -25.88
N GLU A 277 2.09 0.33 -26.66
CA GLU A 277 2.29 1.77 -26.79
C GLU A 277 1.84 2.53 -25.54
N ILE A 278 0.70 2.13 -24.97
CA ILE A 278 0.09 2.84 -23.82
C ILE A 278 0.91 2.64 -22.55
N ILE A 279 1.38 1.41 -22.28
CA ILE A 279 2.10 1.06 -21.04
C ILE A 279 3.32 1.97 -20.83
N ARG A 280 4.09 2.23 -21.89
CA ARG A 280 5.31 3.06 -21.80
C ARG A 280 5.04 4.53 -21.49
N LYS A 281 3.82 5.01 -21.71
CA LYS A 281 3.43 6.42 -21.56
C LYS A 281 2.61 6.68 -20.29
N ILE A 282 2.13 5.61 -19.61
CA ILE A 282 1.48 5.73 -18.31
C ILE A 282 2.56 5.94 -17.26
N ARG A 283 2.39 6.99 -16.47
CA ARG A 283 3.30 7.36 -15.38
C ARG A 283 2.66 7.28 -14.00
N ASN A 284 1.34 7.45 -13.95
CA ASN A 284 0.60 7.63 -12.72
C ASN A 284 -0.51 6.57 -12.62
N ALA A 285 -0.25 5.49 -11.90
CA ALA A 285 -1.24 4.51 -11.48
C ALA A 285 -0.71 3.74 -10.26
N GLY A 286 -1.56 3.35 -9.35
CA GLY A 286 -1.18 2.55 -8.19
C GLY A 286 -0.79 1.14 -8.60
N SER A 287 -1.64 0.47 -9.38
CA SER A 287 -1.36 -0.83 -10.00
C SER A 287 -1.92 -0.89 -11.42
N ILE A 288 -1.24 -1.61 -12.32
CA ILE A 288 -1.64 -1.74 -13.73
C ILE A 288 -1.89 -3.22 -14.04
N PHE A 289 -3.10 -3.52 -14.52
CA PHE A 289 -3.57 -4.85 -14.90
C PHE A 289 -3.64 -4.94 -16.42
N LEU A 290 -2.96 -5.92 -17.00
CA LEU A 290 -2.77 -5.99 -18.44
C LEU A 290 -3.51 -7.17 -19.07
N GLY A 291 -4.42 -6.85 -20.00
CA GLY A 291 -5.16 -7.82 -20.79
C GLY A 291 -6.39 -8.37 -20.09
N LYS A 292 -7.23 -8.99 -20.90
CA LYS A 292 -8.61 -9.41 -20.56
C LYS A 292 -8.75 -10.43 -19.42
N PHE A 293 -7.67 -11.11 -19.02
CA PHE A 293 -7.66 -12.09 -17.92
C PHE A 293 -7.02 -11.56 -16.64
N SER A 294 -6.82 -10.24 -16.55
CA SER A 294 -6.20 -9.59 -15.41
C SER A 294 -7.15 -8.59 -14.73
N PRO A 295 -8.28 -9.05 -14.16
CA PRO A 295 -9.16 -8.16 -13.41
C PRO A 295 -8.51 -7.75 -12.09
N GLU A 296 -8.91 -6.61 -11.54
CA GLU A 296 -8.51 -6.07 -10.24
C GLU A 296 -8.58 -7.12 -9.13
N ALA A 297 -9.67 -7.91 -9.08
CA ALA A 297 -9.88 -8.95 -8.08
C ALA A 297 -8.72 -9.97 -7.99
N MET A 298 -8.01 -10.25 -9.09
CA MET A 298 -6.82 -11.11 -9.03
C MET A 298 -5.69 -10.44 -8.23
N GLY A 299 -5.51 -9.12 -8.38
CA GLY A 299 -4.53 -8.33 -7.62
C GLY A 299 -4.89 -8.25 -6.15
N ASP A 300 -6.15 -8.04 -5.85
CA ASP A 300 -6.64 -7.89 -4.49
C ASP A 300 -6.41 -9.10 -3.60
N TYR A 301 -6.42 -10.30 -4.19
CA TYR A 301 -6.36 -11.51 -3.39
C TYR A 301 -5.13 -12.38 -3.60
N ILE A 302 -4.67 -12.57 -4.86
CA ILE A 302 -3.80 -13.72 -5.12
C ILE A 302 -2.68 -13.49 -6.13
N ALA A 303 -2.68 -12.41 -6.91
CA ALA A 303 -1.67 -12.19 -7.94
C ALA A 303 -0.24 -12.07 -7.37
N GLY A 304 -0.09 -11.50 -6.18
CA GLY A 304 1.19 -11.34 -5.50
C GLY A 304 1.57 -9.89 -5.20
N PRO A 305 1.45 -8.94 -6.15
CA PRO A 305 1.59 -7.51 -5.85
C PRO A 305 0.62 -7.04 -4.77
N ASN A 306 0.95 -5.92 -4.12
CA ASN A 306 0.17 -5.39 -3.01
C ASN A 306 -1.06 -4.62 -3.48
N HIS A 307 -2.18 -4.77 -2.75
CA HIS A 307 -3.41 -4.02 -2.98
C HIS A 307 -3.55 -2.77 -2.09
N VAL A 308 -2.62 -2.50 -1.19
CA VAL A 308 -2.59 -1.24 -0.44
C VAL A 308 -1.93 -0.20 -1.35
N LEU A 309 -2.75 0.54 -2.07
CA LEU A 309 -2.38 1.38 -3.18
C LEU A 309 -2.72 2.86 -2.93
N PRO A 310 -2.02 3.81 -3.57
CA PRO A 310 -2.35 5.21 -3.49
C PRO A 310 -3.66 5.52 -4.19
N THR A 311 -4.56 6.22 -3.50
CA THR A 311 -5.90 6.63 -3.97
C THR A 311 -5.97 8.13 -4.21
N SER A 312 -7.08 8.62 -4.79
CA SER A 312 -7.37 10.05 -4.93
C SER A 312 -6.26 10.82 -5.64
N GLY A 313 -5.71 10.23 -6.70
CA GLY A 313 -4.67 10.83 -7.52
C GLY A 313 -3.28 10.87 -6.87
N SER A 314 -3.09 10.28 -5.68
CA SER A 314 -1.78 10.26 -5.00
C SER A 314 -0.76 9.35 -5.67
N ALA A 315 -1.16 8.52 -6.64
CA ALA A 315 -0.25 7.78 -7.51
C ALA A 315 0.70 8.67 -8.34
N LYS A 316 0.50 9.98 -8.34
CA LYS A 316 1.44 10.98 -8.92
C LYS A 316 2.74 11.10 -8.14
N PHE A 317 2.76 10.75 -6.85
CA PHE A 317 3.90 10.92 -5.96
C PHE A 317 4.07 9.78 -4.93
N SER A 318 3.16 8.81 -4.90
CA SER A 318 3.21 7.64 -4.01
C SER A 318 3.12 6.35 -4.80
N SER A 319 3.62 5.27 -4.21
CA SER A 319 3.54 3.91 -4.74
C SER A 319 2.75 3.00 -3.82
N GLY A 320 2.33 1.85 -4.30
CA GLY A 320 1.74 0.81 -3.48
C GLY A 320 2.70 0.27 -2.41
N LEU A 321 2.14 -0.24 -1.33
CA LEU A 321 2.91 -0.77 -0.20
C LEU A 321 3.82 -1.92 -0.64
N SER A 322 5.06 -1.88 -0.21
CA SER A 322 6.10 -2.81 -0.62
C SER A 322 7.08 -3.09 0.53
N THR A 323 8.08 -3.93 0.31
CA THR A 323 9.15 -4.13 1.31
C THR A 323 9.94 -2.86 1.58
N TYR A 324 10.03 -1.92 0.62
CA TYR A 324 10.72 -0.63 0.79
C TYR A 324 10.12 0.23 1.90
N ASP A 325 8.81 0.12 2.13
CA ASP A 325 8.09 0.88 3.16
C ASP A 325 8.44 0.47 4.59
N PHE A 326 9.05 -0.70 4.75
CA PHE A 326 9.45 -1.26 6.03
C PHE A 326 10.95 -1.22 6.29
N LEU A 327 11.70 -0.49 5.45
CA LEU A 327 13.14 -0.34 5.55
C LEU A 327 13.55 1.10 5.81
N LYS A 328 14.58 1.26 6.63
CA LYS A 328 15.31 2.51 6.82
C LYS A 328 16.65 2.40 6.11
N ARG A 329 17.07 3.48 5.46
CA ARG A 329 18.34 3.58 4.77
C ARG A 329 19.27 4.52 5.54
N HIS A 330 20.49 4.06 5.83
CA HIS A 330 21.55 4.86 6.45
C HIS A 330 22.65 5.09 5.43
N SER A 331 23.12 6.33 5.31
CA SER A 331 24.36 6.65 4.61
C SER A 331 25.54 6.34 5.52
N LEU A 332 26.51 5.60 5.00
CA LEU A 332 27.79 5.35 5.66
C LEU A 332 28.85 6.13 4.91
N ILE A 333 29.56 7.00 5.62
CA ILE A 333 30.57 7.90 5.06
C ILE A 333 31.86 7.68 5.84
N LYS A 334 32.91 7.32 5.10
CA LYS A 334 34.28 7.18 5.65
C LYS A 334 35.22 8.06 4.88
N ILE A 335 35.72 9.09 5.49
CA ILE A 335 36.68 10.03 4.88
C ILE A 335 38.09 9.61 5.28
N THR A 336 38.99 9.59 4.29
CA THR A 336 40.41 9.30 4.51
C THR A 336 41.19 10.57 4.91
N LYS A 337 42.42 10.41 5.39
CA LYS A 337 43.34 11.54 5.67
C LYS A 337 43.55 12.35 4.39
N SER A 338 43.87 11.71 3.27
CA SER A 338 44.01 12.36 1.98
C SER A 338 42.71 13.07 1.54
N GLY A 339 41.54 12.45 1.81
CA GLY A 339 40.23 13.05 1.52
C GLY A 339 39.99 14.35 2.28
N ILE A 340 40.23 14.37 3.58
CA ILE A 340 40.03 15.59 4.40
C ILE A 340 41.07 16.68 4.04
N GLU A 341 42.29 16.32 3.73
CA GLU A 341 43.32 17.26 3.30
C GLU A 341 42.95 17.97 1.98
N ARG A 342 42.33 17.26 1.04
CA ARG A 342 41.93 17.79 -0.27
C ARG A 342 40.58 18.51 -0.29
N LEU A 343 39.60 17.99 0.46
CA LEU A 343 38.24 18.52 0.47
C LEU A 343 37.97 19.51 1.59
N GLY A 344 38.74 19.40 2.70
CA GLY A 344 38.54 20.21 3.89
C GLY A 344 38.56 21.72 3.68
N PRO A 345 39.47 22.30 2.88
CA PRO A 345 39.44 23.74 2.59
C PRO A 345 38.10 24.21 2.01
N SER A 346 37.48 23.44 1.11
CA SER A 346 36.16 23.75 0.55
C SER A 346 35.05 23.71 1.60
N VAL A 347 35.12 22.73 2.52
CA VAL A 347 34.14 22.64 3.62
C VAL A 347 34.26 23.84 4.55
N ILE A 348 35.49 24.29 4.87
CA ILE A 348 35.75 25.46 5.69
C ILE A 348 35.15 26.71 5.04
N ASN A 349 35.40 26.92 3.76
CA ASN A 349 34.88 28.08 3.02
C ASN A 349 33.34 28.10 3.01
N LEU A 350 32.69 26.96 2.73
CA LEU A 350 31.24 26.87 2.74
C LEU A 350 30.65 27.13 4.13
N ALA A 351 31.20 26.49 5.16
CA ALA A 351 30.75 26.65 6.53
C ALA A 351 30.89 28.10 7.03
N GLN A 352 31.98 28.77 6.67
CA GLN A 352 32.18 30.20 7.01
C GLN A 352 31.22 31.12 6.28
N HIS A 353 30.93 30.83 4.99
CA HIS A 353 29.93 31.59 4.24
C HIS A 353 28.52 31.47 4.85
N GLU A 354 28.22 30.30 5.42
CA GLU A 354 26.98 30.02 6.15
C GLU A 354 26.98 30.54 7.62
N ASN A 355 28.05 31.20 8.05
CA ASN A 355 28.26 31.64 9.44
C ASN A 355 28.29 30.49 10.47
N LEU A 356 28.74 29.30 10.05
CA LEU A 356 28.83 28.08 10.85
C LEU A 356 30.28 27.81 11.27
N GLU A 357 30.90 28.66 12.10
CA GLU A 357 32.29 28.59 12.47
C GLU A 357 32.64 27.28 13.22
N GLY A 358 31.70 26.70 13.98
CA GLY A 358 31.87 25.37 14.60
C GLY A 358 32.12 24.27 13.58
N HIS A 359 31.43 24.29 12.43
CA HIS A 359 31.65 23.35 11.32
C HIS A 359 33.03 23.56 10.69
N ALA A 360 33.41 24.83 10.42
CA ALA A 360 34.72 25.18 9.90
C ALA A 360 35.85 24.70 10.84
N ASN A 361 35.72 24.95 12.14
CA ASN A 361 36.70 24.55 13.14
C ASN A 361 36.82 23.03 13.27
N SER A 362 35.72 22.29 13.11
CA SER A 362 35.77 20.83 13.09
C SER A 362 36.74 20.27 12.04
N ILE A 363 36.84 20.93 10.89
CA ILE A 363 37.77 20.56 9.82
C ILE A 363 39.17 21.14 10.07
N LYS A 364 39.27 22.43 10.45
CA LYS A 364 40.55 23.10 10.74
C LYS A 364 41.42 22.33 11.74
N ILE A 365 40.80 21.84 12.81
CA ILE A 365 41.52 21.07 13.86
C ILE A 365 42.09 19.74 13.29
N ARG A 366 41.36 19.06 12.39
CA ARG A 366 41.81 17.80 11.76
C ARG A 366 42.87 18.01 10.69
N LEU A 367 43.01 19.23 10.16
CA LEU A 367 44.04 19.61 9.20
C LEU A 367 45.30 20.13 9.88
N LYS A 368 45.25 20.51 11.17
CA LYS A 368 46.44 20.80 11.93
C LYS A 368 47.26 19.52 12.07
N LYS A 369 48.49 19.53 11.60
CA LYS A 369 49.42 18.41 11.77
C LYS A 369 49.54 18.11 13.24
N GLY A 370 49.20 16.85 13.68
CA GLY A 370 49.71 16.31 14.94
C GLY A 370 51.20 16.07 14.82
#